data_7106e6a26250e43f3f34bcf34c8ebc1a
#
_entry.id   7106e6a26250e43f3f34bcf34c8ebc1a
#
_cell.length_a   1.000
_cell.length_b   1.000
_cell.length_c   1.000
_cell.angle_alpha   90.00
_cell.angle_beta   90.00
_cell.angle_gamma   90.00
#
_symmetry.space_group_name_H-M   'P 1'
#
loop_
_entity.id
_entity.type
_entity.pdbx_description
1 polymer ?
#
loop_
_entity_poly.entity_id
_entity_poly.type
_entity_poly.pdbx_seq_one_letter_code
_entity_poly.pdbx_strand_id
1 'polypeptide(L)' 'MFDVLIKNGKIVTADAITEGNIAVSDGKIAAILEKGVEPEAAKVIDAKGNYVFPGAIDTHAH' A
#
# COMPACT_ATOMS: atom_id res chain seq x y z
N MET A 1 -14.63 -4.25 -0.59
CA MET A 1 -13.51 -4.77 0.20
C MET A 1 -12.29 -4.89 -0.67
N PHE A 2 -11.14 -4.51 -0.17
CA PHE A 2 -9.90 -4.60 -0.93
C PHE A 2 -9.31 -6.01 -0.80
N ASP A 3 -8.47 -6.38 -1.75
CA ASP A 3 -7.83 -7.69 -1.69
C ASP A 3 -6.75 -7.74 -0.62
N VAL A 4 -5.92 -6.70 -0.55
CA VAL A 4 -4.81 -6.63 0.38
C VAL A 4 -4.72 -5.22 0.95
N LEU A 5 -4.45 -5.14 2.24
CA LEU A 5 -4.07 -3.90 2.88
C LEU A 5 -2.65 -4.03 3.41
N ILE A 6 -1.77 -3.16 2.96
CA ILE A 6 -0.41 -3.09 3.48
C ILE A 6 -0.37 -1.91 4.43
N LYS A 7 -0.11 -2.18 5.70
CA LYS A 7 -0.16 -1.14 6.72
C LYS A 7 1.21 -0.88 7.33
N ASN A 8 1.34 0.28 7.94
CA ASN A 8 2.56 0.70 8.66
C ASN A 8 3.77 0.73 7.73
N GLY A 9 3.56 1.14 6.48
CA GLY A 9 4.65 1.24 5.51
C GLY A 9 5.12 2.65 5.33
N LYS A 10 6.36 2.78 4.86
CA LYS A 10 6.90 4.05 4.39
C LYS A 10 6.76 4.06 2.89
N ILE A 11 5.77 4.79 2.41
CA ILE A 11 5.41 4.81 1.00
C ILE A 11 6.37 5.75 0.27
N VAL A 12 7.13 5.21 -0.65
CA VAL A 12 8.14 5.98 -1.38
C VAL A 12 7.56 6.36 -2.75
N THR A 13 7.47 7.66 -2.96
CA THR A 13 7.05 8.20 -4.25
C THR A 13 8.16 9.07 -4.81
N ALA A 14 7.97 9.59 -6.02
CA ALA A 14 8.97 10.44 -6.65
C ALA A 14 9.25 11.71 -5.85
N ASP A 15 8.26 12.19 -5.10
CA ASP A 15 8.36 13.48 -4.43
C ASP A 15 8.64 13.37 -2.94
N ALA A 16 8.29 12.26 -2.31
CA ALA A 16 8.33 12.21 -0.86
C ALA A 16 8.27 10.78 -0.35
N ILE A 17 8.57 10.63 0.93
CA ILE A 17 8.35 9.39 1.66
C ILE A 17 7.28 9.69 2.71
N THR A 18 6.18 8.96 2.65
CA THR A 18 5.02 9.20 3.51
C THR A 18 4.68 7.92 4.25
N GLU A 19 4.46 8.02 5.56
CA GLU A 19 3.98 6.87 6.32
C GLU A 19 2.49 6.70 6.08
N GLY A 20 2.07 5.45 5.84
CA GLY A 20 0.66 5.21 5.60
C GLY A 20 0.37 3.79 5.23
N ASN A 21 -0.83 3.60 4.69
CA ASN A 21 -1.33 2.30 4.32
C ASN A 21 -1.66 2.29 2.83
N ILE A 22 -1.54 1.12 2.21
CA ILE A 22 -1.86 0.97 0.80
C ILE A 22 -2.91 -0.12 0.65
N ALA A 23 -4.01 0.21 0.00
CA ALA A 23 -5.05 -0.75 -0.32
C ALA A 23 -4.86 -1.20 -1.76
N VAL A 24 -4.85 -2.51 -1.96
CA VAL A 24 -4.61 -3.13 -3.26
C VAL A 24 -5.85 -3.92 -3.66
N SER A 25 -6.23 -3.80 -4.90
CA SER A 25 -7.35 -4.55 -5.45
C SER A 25 -7.02 -4.91 -6.89
N ASP A 26 -7.26 -6.17 -7.23
CA ASP A 26 -7.05 -6.64 -8.61
C ASP A 26 -5.60 -6.49 -9.06
N GLY A 27 -4.66 -6.62 -8.15
CA GLY A 27 -3.25 -6.49 -8.45
C GLY A 27 -2.78 -5.07 -8.66
N LYS A 28 -3.63 -4.09 -8.37
CA LYS A 28 -3.31 -2.68 -8.56
C LYS A 28 -3.57 -1.91 -7.28
N ILE A 29 -2.87 -0.80 -7.12
CA ILE A 29 -3.09 0.08 -5.99
C ILE A 29 -4.45 0.76 -6.16
N ALA A 30 -5.35 0.49 -5.23
CA ALA A 30 -6.67 1.10 -5.25
C ALA A 30 -6.70 2.42 -4.48
N ALA A 31 -5.93 2.52 -3.40
CA ALA A 31 -5.90 3.73 -2.59
C ALA A 31 -4.64 3.79 -1.76
N ILE A 32 -4.18 5.01 -1.51
CA ILE A 32 -3.10 5.26 -0.56
C ILE A 32 -3.72 6.05 0.57
N LEU A 33 -3.58 5.53 1.79
CA LEU A 33 -4.31 6.02 2.94
C LEU A 33 -3.36 6.54 3.99
N GLU A 34 -3.87 7.43 4.83
CA GLU A 34 -3.10 7.94 5.95
C GLU A 34 -2.86 6.82 6.97
N LYS A 35 -1.79 6.98 7.74
CA LYS A 35 -1.50 6.09 8.84
C LYS A 35 -2.71 6.01 9.78
N GLY A 36 -3.07 4.80 10.15
CA GLY A 36 -4.23 4.58 11.03
C GLY A 36 -5.53 4.33 10.31
N VAL A 37 -5.60 4.60 9.01
CA VAL A 37 -6.80 4.31 8.23
C VAL A 37 -6.68 2.89 7.69
N GLU A 38 -7.50 1.98 8.21
CA GLU A 38 -7.40 0.57 7.88
C GLU A 38 -8.74 0.06 7.37
N PRO A 39 -9.00 0.20 6.07
CA PRO A 39 -10.24 -0.33 5.50
C PRO A 39 -10.23 -1.85 5.50
N GLU A 40 -11.40 -2.42 5.33
CA GLU A 40 -11.56 -3.85 5.30
C GLU A 40 -10.86 -4.44 4.07
N ALA A 41 -10.10 -5.50 4.28
CA ALA A 41 -9.40 -6.19 3.20
C ALA A 41 -9.38 -7.69 3.49
N ALA A 42 -9.28 -8.48 2.44
CA ALA A 42 -9.21 -9.92 2.57
C ALA A 42 -7.92 -10.35 3.27
N LYS A 43 -6.85 -9.62 3.05
CA LYS A 43 -5.55 -9.92 3.65
C LYS A 43 -4.90 -8.64 4.14
N VAL A 44 -4.27 -8.70 5.29
CA VAL A 44 -3.57 -7.55 5.85
C VAL A 44 -2.10 -7.92 6.02
N ILE A 45 -1.22 -7.06 5.51
CA ILE A 45 0.21 -7.25 5.64
C ILE A 45 0.77 -6.06 6.42
N ASP A 46 1.50 -6.34 7.47
CA ASP A 46 2.15 -5.30 8.27
C ASP A 46 3.57 -5.11 7.75
N ALA A 47 3.83 -3.96 7.17
CA ALA A 47 5.15 -3.65 6.62
C ALA A 47 6.18 -3.33 7.70
N LYS A 48 5.73 -3.12 8.95
CA LYS A 48 6.62 -2.93 10.11
C LYS A 48 7.62 -1.79 9.91
N GLY A 49 7.18 -0.74 9.25
CA GLY A 49 8.04 0.41 9.02
C GLY A 49 9.00 0.28 7.85
N ASN A 50 8.90 -0.81 7.10
CA ASN A 50 9.75 -0.97 5.91
C ASN A 50 9.27 -0.07 4.79
N TYR A 51 10.16 0.15 3.83
CA TYR A 51 9.82 0.95 2.66
C TYR A 51 8.92 0.17 1.71
N VAL A 52 7.93 0.86 1.17
CA VAL A 52 7.00 0.29 0.20
C VAL A 52 7.06 1.13 -1.05
N PHE A 53 7.28 0.49 -2.18
CA PHE A 53 7.39 1.16 -3.47
C PHE A 53 6.14 0.84 -4.29
N PRO A 54 5.17 1.78 -4.38
CA PRO A 54 3.93 1.50 -5.11
C PRO A 54 4.14 1.04 -6.54
N GLY A 55 5.16 1.55 -7.20
CA GLY A 55 5.45 1.13 -8.56
C GLY A 55 5.79 -0.34 -8.69
N ALA A 56 6.31 -0.95 -7.64
CA ALA A 56 6.65 -2.36 -7.66
C ALA A 56 5.42 -3.24 -7.47
N ILE A 57 4.35 -2.69 -6.90
CA ILE A 57 3.11 -3.43 -6.70
C ILE A 57 2.31 -3.49 -8.00
N ASP A 58 2.30 -2.39 -8.74
CA ASP A 58 1.59 -2.31 -10.00
C ASP A 58 2.55 -2.74 -11.13
N THR A 59 2.69 -4.04 -11.30
CA THR A 59 3.77 -4.60 -12.11
C THR A 59 3.36 -5.13 -13.45
N HIS A 60 2.25 -4.80 -13.96
CA HIS A 60 1.82 -5.33 -15.24
C HIS A 60 2.55 -4.68 -16.39
N ALA A 61 3.54 -4.10 -16.17
CA ALA A 61 4.34 -3.47 -17.15
C ALA A 61 4.46 -4.26 -18.41
N HIS A 62 4.66 -4.25 -18.71
CA HIS A 62 4.96 -4.73 -19.58
C HIS A 62 5.39 -4.79 -20.02
#